data_2bf22419baacfba61ae4217e9ad20afe
#
_entry.id   2bf22419baacfba61ae4217e9ad20afe
#
_cell.length_a   1.000
_cell.length_b   1.000
_cell.length_c   1.000
_cell.angle_alpha   90.00
_cell.angle_beta   90.00
_cell.angle_gamma   90.00
#
_symmetry.space_group_name_H-M   'P 1'
#
loop_
_entity.id
_entity.type
_entity.pdbx_description
1 polymer ?
#
loop_
_entity_poly.entity_id
_entity_poly.type
_entity_poly.pdbx_seq_one_letter_code
_entity_poly.pdbx_strand_id
1 'polypeptide(L)'
;TNPVPSQPFKNEIEHWSDESEQYNSGKFTSAAKTVMEKEAIKYASANNIRLSIILPTGLFGEALLPKHLEHNPFKWLKSLINGGAPRHDSIPNNSTSMIHLDDLANLFLAAYENPNASGRYFGVYGSFHWEDIYKECAKLIPYMVQPSPLTEQPLPATTFDFSRRDSLGVTIRDFPTLLK
;
A
#
# COMPACT_ATOMS: atom_id res chain seq x y z
N THR A 1 2.56 -7.94 2.35
CA THR A 1 2.33 -7.78 3.78
C THR A 1 1.19 -8.67 4.17
N ASN A 2 1.42 -9.66 5.02
CA ASN A 2 0.33 -10.29 5.73
C ASN A 2 -0.12 -9.29 6.80
N PRO A 3 -1.35 -8.80 6.78
CA PRO A 3 -1.90 -8.23 7.98
C PRO A 3 -2.04 -9.39 8.97
N VAL A 4 -1.19 -9.45 9.97
CA VAL A 4 -1.54 -10.19 11.17
C VAL A 4 -2.63 -9.34 11.82
N PRO A 5 -3.89 -9.80 11.87
CA PRO A 5 -5.01 -8.96 12.33
C PRO A 5 -4.84 -8.45 13.76
N SER A 6 -3.94 -9.08 14.53
CA SER A 6 -3.68 -8.79 15.94
C SER A 6 -2.60 -7.72 16.20
N GLN A 7 -1.96 -7.17 15.16
CA GLN A 7 -0.94 -6.13 15.35
C GLN A 7 -1.33 -4.85 14.59
N PRO A 8 -2.08 -3.95 15.23
CA PRO A 8 -2.56 -2.73 14.59
C PRO A 8 -1.45 -1.73 14.27
N PHE A 9 -0.27 -1.84 14.91
CA PHE A 9 0.84 -0.90 14.75
C PHE A 9 2.07 -1.59 14.12
N LYS A 10 2.58 -1.06 13.02
CA LYS A 10 3.72 -1.58 12.27
C LYS A 10 4.84 -0.57 12.19
N ASN A 11 6.09 -1.03 12.37
CA ASN A 11 7.29 -0.26 12.06
C ASN A 11 8.20 -1.04 11.10
N GLU A 12 9.12 -0.35 10.44
CA GLU A 12 9.97 -0.93 9.40
C GLU A 12 11.09 -1.82 9.95
N ILE A 13 11.42 -1.69 11.23
CA ILE A 13 12.56 -2.39 11.86
C ILE A 13 12.13 -3.78 12.33
N GLU A 14 11.05 -3.85 13.10
CA GLU A 14 10.62 -5.07 13.78
C GLU A 14 9.67 -5.92 12.95
N HIS A 15 8.91 -5.29 12.03
CA HIS A 15 7.85 -5.98 11.32
C HIS A 15 8.32 -6.44 9.94
N TRP A 16 8.51 -7.74 9.83
CA TRP A 16 8.81 -8.42 8.58
C TRP A 16 7.67 -9.33 8.17
N SER A 17 7.55 -9.54 6.87
CA SER A 17 6.73 -10.61 6.34
C SER A 17 7.45 -11.94 6.52
N ASP A 18 6.72 -13.00 6.82
CA ASP A 18 7.23 -14.37 6.83
C ASP A 18 7.15 -14.94 5.40
N GLU A 19 8.30 -15.24 4.82
CA GLU A 19 8.38 -15.77 3.45
C GLU A 19 7.81 -17.18 3.31
N SER A 20 7.94 -17.98 4.37
CA SER A 20 7.41 -19.35 4.36
C SER A 20 5.89 -19.34 4.42
N GLU A 21 5.31 -18.49 5.27
CA GLU A 21 3.85 -18.30 5.35
C GLU A 21 3.30 -17.73 4.04
N GLN A 22 4.00 -16.76 3.44
CA GLN A 22 3.63 -16.21 2.14
C GLN A 22 3.67 -17.28 1.04
N TYR A 23 4.72 -18.11 1.00
CA TYR A 23 4.85 -19.19 0.04
C TYR A 23 3.74 -20.23 0.21
N ASN A 24 3.51 -20.71 1.43
CA ASN A 24 2.50 -21.71 1.75
C ASN A 24 1.07 -21.24 1.46
N SER A 25 0.82 -19.92 1.52
CA SER A 25 -0.46 -19.30 1.15
C SER A 25 -0.58 -18.92 -0.33
N GLY A 26 0.35 -19.38 -1.19
CA GLY A 26 0.35 -19.13 -2.63
C GLY A 26 0.76 -17.70 -3.04
N LYS A 27 1.28 -16.89 -2.11
CA LYS A 27 1.74 -15.51 -2.37
C LYS A 27 3.19 -15.48 -2.83
N PHE A 28 3.51 -16.24 -3.88
CA PHE A 28 4.89 -16.46 -4.35
C PHE A 28 5.66 -15.18 -4.66
N THR A 29 5.02 -14.21 -5.32
CA THR A 29 5.65 -12.92 -5.62
C THR A 29 6.03 -12.16 -4.35
N SER A 30 5.16 -12.19 -3.33
CA SER A 30 5.45 -11.56 -2.03
C SER A 30 6.58 -12.26 -1.30
N ALA A 31 6.60 -13.60 -1.30
CA ALA A 31 7.69 -14.39 -0.72
C ALA A 31 9.03 -14.08 -1.40
N ALA A 32 9.06 -14.07 -2.73
CA ALA A 32 10.27 -13.72 -3.50
C ALA A 32 10.77 -12.30 -3.18
N LYS A 33 9.88 -11.32 -3.02
CA LYS A 33 10.25 -9.95 -2.62
C LYS A 33 10.83 -9.91 -1.21
N THR A 34 10.28 -10.67 -0.26
CA THR A 34 10.79 -10.74 1.11
C THR A 34 12.21 -11.34 1.15
N VAL A 35 12.45 -12.42 0.40
CA VAL A 35 13.79 -13.03 0.28
C VAL A 35 14.77 -12.07 -0.40
N MET A 36 14.36 -11.47 -1.53
CA MET A 36 15.20 -10.50 -2.26
C MET A 36 15.63 -9.34 -1.35
N GLU A 37 14.72 -8.80 -0.55
CA GLU A 37 14.99 -7.70 0.37
C GLU A 37 16.03 -8.10 1.44
N LYS A 38 15.86 -9.27 2.06
CA LYS A 38 16.81 -9.80 3.05
C LYS A 38 18.21 -10.00 2.45
N GLU A 39 18.31 -10.58 1.26
CA GLU A 39 19.59 -10.80 0.58
C GLU A 39 20.24 -9.48 0.13
N ALA A 40 19.45 -8.50 -0.33
CA ALA A 40 19.95 -7.18 -0.70
C ALA A 40 20.56 -6.45 0.51
N ILE A 41 19.93 -6.52 1.67
CA ILE A 41 20.45 -5.94 2.92
C ILE A 41 21.76 -6.60 3.32
N LYS A 42 21.81 -7.92 3.28
CA LYS A 42 23.01 -8.71 3.60
C LYS A 42 24.18 -8.36 2.66
N TYR A 43 23.91 -8.31 1.36
CA TYR A 43 24.92 -7.96 0.36
C TYR A 43 25.42 -6.52 0.54
N ALA A 44 24.51 -5.58 0.73
CA ALA A 44 24.85 -4.17 0.92
C ALA A 44 25.73 -3.96 2.17
N SER A 45 25.38 -4.62 3.29
CA SER A 45 26.15 -4.58 4.51
C SER A 45 27.56 -5.14 4.34
N ALA A 46 27.70 -6.29 3.65
CA ALA A 46 28.99 -6.94 3.42
C ALA A 46 29.92 -6.13 2.49
N ASN A 47 29.38 -5.25 1.65
CA ASN A 47 30.11 -4.48 0.64
C ASN A 47 30.15 -2.97 0.91
N ASN A 48 29.72 -2.52 2.10
CA ASN A 48 29.65 -1.10 2.47
C ASN A 48 28.82 -0.25 1.46
N ILE A 49 27.74 -0.81 0.97
CA ILE A 49 26.82 -0.12 0.05
C ILE A 49 25.70 0.51 0.86
N ARG A 50 25.45 1.81 0.65
CA ARG A 50 24.27 2.48 1.21
C ARG A 50 23.03 1.98 0.48
N LEU A 51 22.14 1.32 1.21
CA LEU A 51 20.90 0.77 0.67
C LEU A 51 19.71 1.43 1.33
N SER A 52 18.81 2.00 0.54
CA SER A 52 17.49 2.47 0.95
C SER A 52 16.41 1.64 0.27
N ILE A 53 15.44 1.17 1.02
CA ILE A 53 14.35 0.31 0.55
C ILE A 53 13.04 1.01 0.86
N ILE A 54 12.30 1.36 -0.18
CA ILE A 54 10.94 1.90 -0.04
C ILE A 54 9.95 0.73 -0.18
N LEU A 55 9.02 0.62 0.76
CA LEU A 55 8.03 -0.46 0.86
C LEU A 55 6.65 0.05 0.40
N PRO A 56 6.35 0.02 -0.91
CA PRO A 56 5.08 0.53 -1.42
C PRO A 56 3.93 -0.42 -1.15
N THR A 57 2.72 0.13 -1.23
CA THR A 57 1.45 -0.60 -1.11
C THR A 57 0.57 -0.34 -2.33
N GLY A 58 -0.75 -0.28 -2.19
CA GLY A 58 -1.63 0.07 -3.30
C GLY A 58 -1.31 1.46 -3.88
N LEU A 59 -0.96 1.51 -5.17
CA LEU A 59 -0.58 2.74 -5.85
C LEU A 59 -1.81 3.37 -6.50
N PHE A 60 -2.03 4.66 -6.20
CA PHE A 60 -3.08 5.49 -6.77
C PHE A 60 -2.46 6.73 -7.42
N GLY A 61 -3.17 7.33 -8.35
CA GLY A 61 -2.71 8.51 -9.07
C GLY A 61 -3.11 8.48 -10.54
N GLU A 62 -2.55 9.36 -11.33
CA GLU A 62 -2.86 9.46 -12.75
C GLU A 62 -2.33 8.26 -13.54
N ALA A 63 -3.19 7.70 -14.40
CA ALA A 63 -2.81 6.62 -15.30
C ALA A 63 -2.07 7.21 -16.52
N LEU A 64 -0.76 7.12 -16.54
CA LEU A 64 0.09 7.68 -17.61
C LEU A 64 -0.06 6.97 -18.96
N LEU A 65 -0.47 5.69 -18.96
CA LEU A 65 -0.65 4.90 -20.17
C LEU A 65 -2.02 4.23 -20.15
N PRO A 66 -2.71 4.12 -21.31
CA PRO A 66 -4.03 3.43 -21.41
C PRO A 66 -4.01 2.02 -20.82
N LYS A 67 -2.89 1.30 -20.97
CA LYS A 67 -2.71 -0.06 -20.44
C LYS A 67 -2.75 -0.12 -18.91
N HIS A 68 -2.42 0.97 -18.20
CA HIS A 68 -2.51 1.01 -16.74
C HIS A 68 -3.96 0.84 -16.27
N LEU A 69 -4.95 1.28 -17.06
CA LEU A 69 -6.38 1.13 -16.75
C LEU A 69 -6.88 -0.31 -16.80
N GLU A 70 -6.09 -1.24 -17.32
CA GLU A 70 -6.41 -2.67 -17.38
C GLU A 70 -5.97 -3.43 -16.10
N HIS A 71 -5.17 -2.78 -15.24
CA HIS A 71 -4.63 -3.36 -14.02
C HIS A 71 -5.17 -2.67 -12.75
N ASN A 72 -5.18 -3.40 -11.64
CA ASN A 72 -5.56 -2.82 -10.34
C ASN A 72 -4.48 -1.84 -9.82
N PRO A 73 -4.90 -0.74 -9.13
CA PRO A 73 -6.28 -0.42 -8.71
C PRO A 73 -7.15 0.20 -9.79
N PHE A 74 -6.62 0.70 -10.90
CA PHE A 74 -7.35 1.46 -11.90
C PHE A 74 -8.49 0.67 -12.57
N LYS A 75 -8.31 -0.64 -12.76
CA LYS A 75 -9.32 -1.50 -13.38
C LYS A 75 -10.66 -1.46 -12.63
N TRP A 76 -10.64 -1.58 -11.32
CA TRP A 76 -11.87 -1.56 -10.55
C TRP A 76 -12.45 -0.15 -10.38
N LEU A 77 -11.62 0.89 -10.26
CA LEU A 77 -12.07 2.28 -10.28
C LEU A 77 -12.75 2.63 -11.60
N LYS A 78 -12.16 2.26 -12.73
CA LYS A 78 -12.76 2.39 -14.06
C LYS A 78 -14.10 1.66 -14.14
N SER A 79 -14.22 0.46 -13.56
CA SER A 79 -15.49 -0.27 -13.49
C SER A 79 -16.55 0.54 -12.74
N LEU A 80 -16.21 1.07 -11.55
CA LEU A 80 -17.16 1.88 -10.76
C LEU A 80 -17.64 3.15 -11.52
N ILE A 81 -16.70 3.88 -12.15
CA ILE A 81 -17.00 5.08 -12.93
C ILE A 81 -17.96 4.77 -14.10
N ASN A 82 -17.84 3.60 -14.70
CA ASN A 82 -18.70 3.17 -15.80
C ASN A 82 -19.99 2.44 -15.35
N GLY A 83 -20.33 2.49 -14.05
CA GLY A 83 -21.51 1.80 -13.51
C GLY A 83 -21.43 0.28 -13.51
N GLY A 84 -20.20 -0.26 -13.61
CA GLY A 84 -19.95 -1.69 -13.56
C GLY A 84 -19.90 -2.23 -12.12
N ALA A 85 -19.67 -3.55 -12.01
CA ALA A 85 -19.59 -4.23 -10.72
C ALA A 85 -18.47 -3.68 -9.83
N PRO A 86 -18.67 -3.60 -8.50
CA PRO A 86 -17.63 -3.29 -7.55
C PRO A 86 -16.55 -4.38 -7.53
N ARG A 87 -15.42 -4.09 -6.91
CA ARG A 87 -14.31 -5.06 -6.77
C ARG A 87 -14.69 -6.28 -5.94
N HIS A 88 -15.59 -6.11 -4.99
CA HIS A 88 -16.02 -7.14 -4.06
C HIS A 88 -17.55 -7.25 -4.11
N ASP A 89 -18.09 -8.46 -4.07
CA ASP A 89 -19.53 -8.69 -3.99
C ASP A 89 -20.09 -8.23 -2.63
N SER A 90 -19.32 -8.42 -1.59
CA SER A 90 -19.59 -7.91 -0.22
C SER A 90 -18.36 -7.17 0.31
N ILE A 91 -18.58 -6.17 1.13
CA ILE A 91 -17.48 -5.42 1.78
C ILE A 91 -16.66 -6.37 2.65
N PRO A 92 -15.37 -6.59 2.35
CA PRO A 92 -14.54 -7.46 3.16
C PRO A 92 -14.18 -6.78 4.50
N ASN A 93 -14.21 -7.57 5.59
CA ASN A 93 -13.84 -7.08 6.93
C ASN A 93 -12.32 -7.01 7.10
N ASN A 94 -11.67 -6.17 6.32
CA ASN A 94 -10.24 -5.90 6.41
C ASN A 94 -9.90 -4.52 5.85
N SER A 95 -8.64 -4.12 5.98
CA SER A 95 -8.12 -2.85 5.46
C SER A 95 -7.12 -3.07 4.32
N THR A 96 -6.96 -2.05 3.49
CA THR A 96 -5.88 -1.97 2.51
C THR A 96 -5.10 -0.68 2.68
N SER A 97 -3.81 -0.76 2.42
CA SER A 97 -2.91 0.40 2.51
C SER A 97 -2.68 0.98 1.12
N MET A 98 -2.48 2.31 1.05
CA MET A 98 -2.32 3.01 -0.21
C MET A 98 -1.41 4.22 -0.10
N ILE A 99 -0.91 4.66 -1.26
CA ILE A 99 -0.12 5.88 -1.42
C ILE A 99 -0.34 6.45 -2.83
N HIS A 100 -0.19 7.77 -2.97
CA HIS A 100 -0.16 8.41 -4.28
C HIS A 100 1.15 8.12 -5.00
N LEU A 101 1.08 7.90 -6.33
CA LEU A 101 2.23 7.56 -7.15
C LEU A 101 3.34 8.62 -7.11
N ASP A 102 2.97 9.91 -7.20
CA ASP A 102 3.96 11.00 -7.11
C ASP A 102 4.63 11.07 -5.74
N ASP A 103 3.86 10.83 -4.65
CA ASP A 103 4.43 10.86 -3.31
C ASP A 103 5.42 9.72 -3.11
N LEU A 104 5.09 8.54 -3.67
CA LEU A 104 6.03 7.43 -3.71
C LEU A 104 7.29 7.78 -4.51
N ALA A 105 7.15 8.40 -5.68
CA ALA A 105 8.29 8.85 -6.48
C ALA A 105 9.16 9.86 -5.73
N ASN A 106 8.53 10.81 -5.02
CA ASN A 106 9.23 11.79 -4.18
C ASN A 106 9.96 11.12 -2.99
N LEU A 107 9.40 10.06 -2.39
CA LEU A 107 10.10 9.29 -1.37
C LEU A 107 11.36 8.60 -1.91
N PHE A 108 11.31 8.04 -3.14
CA PHE A 108 12.50 7.49 -3.79
C PHE A 108 13.55 8.55 -4.04
N LEU A 109 13.15 9.72 -4.56
CA LEU A 109 14.06 10.82 -4.83
C LEU A 109 14.69 11.34 -3.53
N ALA A 110 13.90 11.60 -2.51
CA ALA A 110 14.40 12.06 -1.21
C ALA A 110 15.36 11.05 -0.56
N ALA A 111 15.08 9.75 -0.64
CA ALA A 111 15.98 8.72 -0.14
C ALA A 111 17.27 8.61 -0.96
N TYR A 112 17.22 8.89 -2.26
CA TYR A 112 18.40 8.91 -3.13
C TYR A 112 19.30 10.11 -2.81
N GLU A 113 18.71 11.31 -2.72
CA GLU A 113 19.43 12.57 -2.51
C GLU A 113 19.98 12.73 -1.09
N ASN A 114 19.33 12.13 -0.08
CA ASN A 114 19.77 12.20 1.31
C ASN A 114 20.91 11.18 1.56
N PRO A 115 22.16 11.62 1.77
CA PRO A 115 23.31 10.72 1.99
C PRO A 115 23.18 9.91 3.28
N ASN A 116 22.35 10.33 4.22
CA ASN A 116 22.10 9.64 5.48
C ASN A 116 20.92 8.67 5.43
N ALA A 117 20.17 8.66 4.34
CA ALA A 117 19.05 7.73 4.19
C ALA A 117 19.57 6.32 3.97
N SER A 118 19.16 5.39 4.84
CA SER A 118 19.51 3.97 4.73
C SER A 118 18.45 3.09 5.41
N GLY A 119 18.38 1.83 5.00
CA GLY A 119 17.42 0.87 5.53
C GLY A 119 16.02 1.03 4.93
N ARG A 120 15.00 0.64 5.67
CA ARG A 120 13.61 0.47 5.19
C ARG A 120 12.77 1.71 5.50
N TYR A 121 11.88 2.07 4.58
CA TYR A 121 10.93 3.18 4.70
C TYR A 121 9.56 2.75 4.17
N PHE A 122 8.50 3.00 4.90
CA PHE A 122 7.15 2.76 4.37
C PHE A 122 6.81 3.73 3.23
N GLY A 123 6.48 3.18 2.07
CA GLY A 123 5.86 3.89 0.96
C GLY A 123 4.33 3.82 1.08
N VAL A 124 3.79 4.37 2.17
CA VAL A 124 2.38 4.25 2.56
C VAL A 124 1.87 5.60 3.07
N TYR A 125 0.70 6.05 2.59
CA TYR A 125 -0.02 7.13 3.25
C TYR A 125 -0.71 6.62 4.52
N GLY A 126 -1.53 5.59 4.39
CA GLY A 126 -2.28 4.99 5.46
C GLY A 126 -2.98 3.71 5.02
N SER A 127 -3.67 3.09 5.96
CA SER A 127 -4.51 1.93 5.71
C SER A 127 -5.95 2.25 6.05
N PHE A 128 -6.88 1.84 5.20
CA PHE A 128 -8.30 2.16 5.29
C PHE A 128 -9.12 0.89 5.20
N HIS A 129 -10.14 0.79 6.01
CA HIS A 129 -11.11 -0.28 5.91
C HIS A 129 -11.87 -0.16 4.59
N TRP A 130 -12.23 -1.28 3.96
CA TRP A 130 -12.94 -1.26 2.68
C TRP A 130 -14.29 -0.55 2.76
N GLU A 131 -14.94 -0.59 3.90
CA GLU A 131 -16.18 0.16 4.13
C GLU A 131 -15.98 1.66 3.94
N ASP A 132 -14.89 2.23 4.50
CA ASP A 132 -14.58 3.65 4.36
C ASP A 132 -14.19 4.01 2.94
N ILE A 133 -13.45 3.12 2.26
CA ILE A 133 -13.10 3.30 0.85
C ILE A 133 -14.35 3.38 -0.01
N TYR A 134 -15.31 2.47 0.16
CA TYR A 134 -16.54 2.49 -0.61
C TYR A 134 -17.42 3.69 -0.25
N LYS A 135 -17.44 4.14 1.00
CA LYS A 135 -18.12 5.38 1.40
C LYS A 135 -17.54 6.61 0.69
N GLU A 136 -16.19 6.71 0.59
CA GLU A 136 -15.55 7.82 -0.13
C GLU A 136 -15.78 7.70 -1.65
N CYS A 137 -15.67 6.52 -2.22
CA CYS A 137 -16.00 6.31 -3.63
C CYS A 137 -17.45 6.72 -3.95
N ALA A 138 -18.41 6.41 -3.08
CA ALA A 138 -19.81 6.77 -3.27
C ALA A 138 -20.06 8.28 -3.26
N LYS A 139 -19.28 9.05 -2.52
CA LYS A 139 -19.36 10.53 -2.56
C LYS A 139 -18.91 11.09 -3.92
N LEU A 140 -17.90 10.46 -4.54
CA LEU A 140 -17.36 10.87 -5.83
C LEU A 140 -18.15 10.30 -7.02
N ILE A 141 -18.74 9.11 -6.85
CA ILE A 141 -19.48 8.37 -7.88
C ILE A 141 -20.83 7.95 -7.31
N PRO A 142 -21.80 8.87 -7.17
CA PRO A 142 -23.08 8.60 -6.51
C PRO A 142 -23.94 7.50 -7.16
N TYR A 143 -23.68 7.22 -8.43
CA TYR A 143 -24.37 6.19 -9.22
C TYR A 143 -23.68 4.82 -9.25
N MET A 144 -22.58 4.65 -8.50
CA MET A 144 -21.85 3.37 -8.47
C MET A 144 -22.69 2.24 -7.90
N VAL A 145 -22.47 1.03 -8.41
CA VAL A 145 -23.04 -0.19 -7.83
C VAL A 145 -22.35 -0.43 -6.49
N GLN A 146 -23.14 -0.51 -5.42
CA GLN A 146 -22.63 -0.77 -4.08
C GLN A 146 -22.42 -2.27 -3.85
N PRO A 147 -21.34 -2.68 -3.20
CA PRO A 147 -21.22 -4.05 -2.69
C PRO A 147 -22.22 -4.29 -1.55
N SER A 148 -22.53 -5.54 -1.26
CA SER A 148 -23.31 -5.89 -0.07
C SER A 148 -22.61 -5.36 1.18
N PRO A 149 -23.36 -4.78 2.12
CA PRO A 149 -22.78 -4.15 3.31
C PRO A 149 -22.10 -5.20 4.21
N LEU A 150 -21.15 -4.73 5.01
CA LEU A 150 -20.53 -5.54 6.06
C LEU A 150 -21.59 -5.87 7.12
N THR A 151 -21.67 -7.13 7.53
CA THR A 151 -22.61 -7.63 8.54
C THR A 151 -21.99 -7.76 9.93
N GLU A 152 -20.66 -7.64 10.02
CA GLU A 152 -19.88 -7.75 11.24
C GLU A 152 -19.37 -6.38 11.68
N GLN A 153 -18.90 -6.30 12.94
CA GLN A 153 -18.21 -5.10 13.39
C GLN A 153 -16.89 -4.93 12.60
N PRO A 154 -16.62 -3.75 12.03
CA PRO A 154 -15.39 -3.51 11.28
C PRO A 154 -14.13 -3.75 12.13
N LEU A 155 -13.19 -4.53 11.59
CA LEU A 155 -11.88 -4.66 12.20
C LEU A 155 -11.08 -3.37 12.08
N PRO A 156 -10.25 -3.03 13.07
CA PRO A 156 -9.41 -1.83 13.01
C PRO A 156 -8.44 -1.90 11.82
N ALA A 157 -8.28 -0.78 11.13
CA ALA A 157 -7.28 -0.68 10.07
C ALA A 157 -5.86 -0.79 10.66
N THR A 158 -4.93 -1.31 9.83
CA THR A 158 -3.52 -1.35 10.19
C THR A 158 -2.98 0.08 10.37
N THR A 159 -2.27 0.34 11.45
CA THR A 159 -1.55 1.59 11.70
C THR A 159 -0.05 1.40 11.53
N PHE A 160 0.67 2.50 11.29
CA PHE A 160 2.09 2.49 11.00
C PHE A 160 2.82 3.55 11.81
N ASP A 161 4.05 3.25 12.23
CA ASP A 161 5.01 4.27 12.63
C ASP A 161 5.63 4.88 11.37
N PHE A 162 5.30 6.12 11.09
CA PHE A 162 5.81 6.83 9.93
C PHE A 162 7.06 7.67 10.20
N SER A 163 7.62 7.60 11.41
CA SER A 163 8.78 8.42 11.83
C SER A 163 9.94 8.35 10.83
N ARG A 164 10.25 7.15 10.34
CA ARG A 164 11.32 6.98 9.34
C ARG A 164 10.95 7.57 7.98
N ARG A 165 9.76 7.29 7.48
CA ARG A 165 9.25 7.89 6.23
C ARG A 165 9.28 9.41 6.31
N ASP A 166 8.75 9.97 7.39
CA ASP A 166 8.61 11.42 7.57
C ASP A 166 9.97 12.11 7.73
N SER A 167 11.00 11.39 8.20
CA SER A 167 12.38 11.90 8.25
C SER A 167 12.97 12.20 6.87
N LEU A 168 12.35 11.70 5.79
CA LEU A 168 12.74 12.05 4.41
C LEU A 168 12.20 13.42 3.98
N GLY A 169 11.33 14.07 4.77
CA GLY A 169 10.83 15.43 4.50
C GLY A 169 9.82 15.54 3.35
N VAL A 170 9.24 14.40 2.91
CA VAL A 170 8.25 14.39 1.82
C VAL A 170 6.85 14.59 2.40
N THR A 171 6.11 15.57 1.85
CA THR A 171 4.70 15.74 2.16
C THR A 171 3.88 14.70 1.43
N ILE A 172 3.07 13.94 2.18
CA ILE A 172 2.23 12.87 1.65
C ILE A 172 0.78 13.35 1.56
N ARG A 173 0.14 13.14 0.41
CA ARG A 173 -1.27 13.52 0.16
C ARG A 173 -2.23 12.69 0.99
N ASP A 174 -3.32 13.31 1.42
CA ASP A 174 -4.38 12.66 2.20
C ASP A 174 -5.27 11.74 1.36
N PHE A 175 -6.05 10.91 2.03
CA PHE A 175 -6.91 9.89 1.40
C PHE A 175 -7.95 10.49 0.42
N PRO A 176 -8.68 11.57 0.73
CA PRO A 176 -9.60 12.17 -0.23
C PRO A 176 -8.93 12.63 -1.52
N THR A 177 -7.67 13.05 -1.45
CA THR A 177 -6.89 13.46 -2.61
C THR A 177 -6.43 12.27 -3.45
N LEU A 178 -6.21 11.09 -2.83
CA LEU A 178 -5.82 9.87 -3.54
C LEU A 178 -6.90 9.36 -4.53
N LEU A 179 -8.17 9.67 -4.28
CA LEU A 179 -9.31 9.19 -5.08
C LEU A 179 -9.79 10.20 -6.13
N LYS A 180 -9.28 11.42 -6.14
CA LYS A 180 -9.57 12.46 -7.13
C LYS A 180 -8.70 12.35 -8.36
#